data_b6c0b70607c7cae1a80a1109eb58e5f9
#
_entry.id   b6c0b70607c7cae1a80a1109eb58e5f9
#
_cell.length_a   1.000
_cell.length_b   1.000
_cell.length_c   1.000
_cell.angle_alpha   90.00
_cell.angle_beta   90.00
_cell.angle_gamma   90.00
#
_symmetry.space_group_name_H-M   'P 1'
#
loop_
_entity.id
_entity.type
_entity.pdbx_description
1 polymer ?
#
loop_
_entity_poly.entity_id
_entity_poly.type
_entity_poly.pdbx_seq_one_letter_code
_entity_poly.pdbx_strand_id
1 'polypeptide(L)'
;MARERRRRRGGSAEESDSKSIPKAPAYIKRKIPHYSILSDDDLSIIEENADTILEEIGIVFSEDQEALDILEKAGASVDGMRVRFPKGMCRKLIQDNAPKQFTQYARNPERNVEIGGDNMVLVPAYGPPFVHDLDEGRRYATIEDFKNFIKLAYMSDNLHHSGGTICEPVDLPVNKRHFDMVYSHIKYSDKPFMGSVTAAERAQDSVDMVKIVFGDEFVDKNCVLVSLINASSPMSFDATMLGALKVYARNNQATIITPFIVAGAMAPTTAVGVAAQSLAEGLAGMAFAQLIRPGAPVIYGNFVTAMTMKSGAPTFGTPEAAHMMNISGALARRLGVPFRSGGGFNGAKMPDAQAGYEAANTMQATLNASVNFNLHTAGWLEGGLCMSYEKFIMDADQAGMMRVSAEGIDMTENGQAMEAIREIGSFSDDVPKHYLGCEHTKRNFKTAFYMSDVLDDNSFEQWVQDGSRDTAMIANGIYKRMLSEYELPPLDPEIDKALLAYMKTRKDSFEDSNI
;
A
#
# COMPACT_ATOMS: atom_id res chain seq x y z
N MET A 1 14.15 -58.08 25.26
CA MET A 1 13.37 -58.69 24.19
C MET A 1 13.07 -57.61 23.15
N ALA A 2 13.70 -57.71 21.99
CA ALA A 2 13.59 -56.74 20.90
C ALA A 2 12.27 -56.92 20.15
N ARG A 3 11.52 -55.84 19.91
CA ARG A 3 10.37 -55.83 19.04
C ARG A 3 10.78 -55.32 17.64
N GLU A 4 10.71 -56.24 16.67
CA GLU A 4 10.95 -55.99 15.24
C GLU A 4 10.02 -54.92 14.66
N ARG A 5 10.62 -53.95 13.97
CA ARG A 5 9.90 -52.97 13.12
C ARG A 5 9.49 -53.64 11.81
N ARG A 6 8.21 -53.87 11.61
CA ARG A 6 7.62 -54.27 10.31
C ARG A 6 7.73 -53.09 9.33
N ARG A 7 8.59 -53.24 8.31
CA ARG A 7 8.59 -52.42 7.09
C ARG A 7 7.28 -52.65 6.34
N ARG A 8 6.42 -51.62 6.19
CA ARG A 8 5.33 -51.61 5.21
C ARG A 8 5.89 -51.25 3.85
N ARG A 9 5.61 -52.12 2.89
CA ARG A 9 5.91 -52.04 1.45
C ARG A 9 5.10 -50.91 0.83
N GLY A 10 5.72 -50.27 -0.21
CA GLY A 10 5.15 -49.21 -1.01
C GLY A 10 3.84 -49.59 -1.68
N GLY A 11 2.89 -48.70 -1.59
CA GLY A 11 1.77 -48.55 -2.48
C GLY A 11 2.17 -47.60 -3.62
N SER A 12 1.83 -47.97 -4.82
CA SER A 12 1.97 -47.18 -6.04
C SER A 12 1.40 -45.77 -5.82
N ALA A 13 2.21 -44.76 -6.14
CA ALA A 13 1.74 -43.38 -6.24
C ALA A 13 0.77 -43.33 -7.44
N GLU A 14 -0.53 -43.27 -7.17
CA GLU A 14 -1.48 -42.71 -8.12
C GLU A 14 -1.12 -41.21 -8.22
N GLU A 15 -0.86 -40.76 -9.45
CA GLU A 15 -0.75 -39.34 -9.79
C GLU A 15 -2.07 -38.65 -9.37
N SER A 16 -2.05 -38.05 -8.18
CA SER A 16 -3.11 -37.17 -7.79
C SER A 16 -3.01 -35.92 -8.66
N ASP A 17 -4.03 -35.73 -9.51
CA ASP A 17 -4.33 -34.48 -10.18
C ASP A 17 -4.01 -33.32 -9.23
N SER A 18 -2.88 -32.67 -9.43
CA SER A 18 -2.52 -31.46 -8.73
C SER A 18 -3.44 -30.36 -9.25
N LYS A 19 -4.63 -30.23 -8.65
CA LYS A 19 -5.39 -28.99 -8.79
C LYS A 19 -4.45 -27.90 -8.35
N SER A 20 -3.96 -27.11 -9.30
CA SER A 20 -3.10 -25.96 -9.08
C SER A 20 -3.71 -25.12 -7.94
N ILE A 21 -2.91 -24.82 -6.93
CA ILE A 21 -3.28 -23.85 -5.90
C ILE A 21 -3.73 -22.58 -6.64
N PRO A 22 -4.92 -22.03 -6.35
CA PRO A 22 -5.40 -20.85 -7.06
C PRO A 22 -4.34 -19.75 -6.97
N LYS A 23 -3.90 -19.24 -8.12
CA LYS A 23 -2.94 -18.15 -8.20
C LYS A 23 -3.52 -16.97 -7.42
N ALA A 24 -2.70 -16.32 -6.56
CA ALA A 24 -3.13 -15.16 -5.81
C ALA A 24 -3.68 -14.06 -6.75
N PRO A 25 -4.79 -13.40 -6.40
CA PRO A 25 -5.37 -12.36 -7.24
C PRO A 25 -4.41 -11.17 -7.36
N ALA A 26 -4.48 -10.44 -8.48
CA ALA A 26 -3.66 -9.24 -8.70
C ALA A 26 -4.06 -8.09 -7.77
N TYR A 27 -5.25 -8.11 -7.21
CA TYR A 27 -5.80 -7.18 -6.20
C TYR A 27 -6.98 -7.84 -5.49
N ILE A 28 -7.38 -7.30 -4.34
CA ILE A 28 -8.53 -7.79 -3.59
C ILE A 28 -9.78 -7.07 -4.11
N LYS A 29 -10.84 -7.83 -4.40
CA LYS A 29 -12.17 -7.28 -4.62
C LYS A 29 -12.98 -7.41 -3.34
N ARG A 30 -13.26 -6.27 -2.72
CA ARG A 30 -14.05 -6.18 -1.49
C ARG A 30 -15.50 -6.59 -1.75
N LYS A 31 -16.05 -7.45 -0.88
CA LYS A 31 -17.45 -7.90 -0.93
C LYS A 31 -18.23 -7.56 0.35
N ILE A 32 -17.53 -7.02 1.36
CA ILE A 32 -18.18 -6.57 2.61
C ILE A 32 -18.65 -5.12 2.47
N PRO A 33 -19.70 -4.69 3.19
CA PRO A 33 -20.20 -3.32 3.15
C PRO A 33 -19.16 -2.29 3.59
N HIS A 34 -19.31 -1.05 3.12
CA HIS A 34 -18.53 0.07 3.64
C HIS A 34 -18.97 0.40 5.06
N TYR A 35 -18.00 0.67 5.93
CA TYR A 35 -18.26 1.12 7.29
C TYR A 35 -18.29 2.65 7.33
N SER A 36 -19.32 3.23 7.92
CA SER A 36 -19.44 4.66 8.13
C SER A 36 -19.60 4.96 9.62
N ILE A 37 -18.81 5.91 10.12
CA ILE A 37 -18.87 6.37 11.52
C ILE A 37 -19.59 7.71 11.66
N LEU A 38 -19.90 8.37 10.54
CA LEU A 38 -20.62 9.64 10.47
C LEU A 38 -21.83 9.50 9.56
N SER A 39 -22.85 10.33 9.78
CA SER A 39 -23.96 10.50 8.87
C SER A 39 -23.60 11.30 7.61
N ASP A 40 -24.43 11.28 6.60
CA ASP A 40 -24.26 12.10 5.41
C ASP A 40 -24.29 13.60 5.70
N ASP A 41 -25.11 14.02 6.68
CA ASP A 41 -25.17 15.42 7.13
C ASP A 41 -23.86 15.85 7.81
N ASP A 42 -23.28 15.00 8.67
CA ASP A 42 -21.99 15.26 9.30
C ASP A 42 -20.87 15.39 8.26
N LEU A 43 -20.86 14.49 7.26
CA LEU A 43 -19.89 14.54 6.17
C LEU A 43 -20.04 15.82 5.33
N SER A 44 -21.28 16.28 5.10
CA SER A 44 -21.55 17.53 4.38
C SER A 44 -21.01 18.75 5.13
N ILE A 45 -21.07 18.77 6.46
CA ILE A 45 -20.46 19.82 7.28
C ILE A 45 -18.94 19.87 7.07
N ILE A 46 -18.28 18.69 7.05
CA ILE A 46 -16.83 18.62 6.81
C ILE A 46 -16.47 19.12 5.40
N GLU A 47 -17.27 18.76 4.42
CA GLU A 47 -17.11 19.23 3.03
C GLU A 47 -17.28 20.74 2.91
N GLU A 48 -18.27 21.33 3.58
CA GLU A 48 -18.47 22.78 3.62
C GLU A 48 -17.32 23.50 4.34
N ASN A 49 -16.81 22.93 5.42
CA ASN A 49 -15.66 23.48 6.12
C ASN A 49 -14.39 23.45 5.23
N ALA A 50 -14.18 22.40 4.46
CA ALA A 50 -13.07 22.33 3.51
C ALA A 50 -13.20 23.37 2.39
N ASP A 51 -14.40 23.57 1.85
CA ASP A 51 -14.65 24.62 0.86
C ASP A 51 -14.44 26.01 1.45
N THR A 52 -14.83 26.25 2.72
CA THR A 52 -14.59 27.51 3.44
C THR A 52 -13.09 27.76 3.66
N ILE A 53 -12.32 26.71 4.01
CA ILE A 53 -10.86 26.79 4.13
C ILE A 53 -10.25 27.22 2.79
N LEU A 54 -10.68 26.63 1.69
CA LEU A 54 -10.17 26.94 0.35
C LEU A 54 -10.52 28.38 -0.08
N GLU A 55 -11.70 28.89 0.28
CA GLU A 55 -12.16 30.21 -0.10
C GLU A 55 -11.58 31.32 0.77
N GLU A 56 -11.60 31.17 2.09
CA GLU A 56 -11.19 32.22 3.03
C GLU A 56 -9.71 32.22 3.34
N ILE A 57 -9.11 31.03 3.55
CA ILE A 57 -7.72 30.85 3.93
C ILE A 57 -6.84 30.64 2.71
N GLY A 58 -7.23 29.69 1.83
CA GLY A 58 -6.47 29.31 0.65
C GLY A 58 -5.27 28.41 0.93
N ILE A 59 -4.61 27.99 -0.14
CA ILE A 59 -3.44 27.13 -0.15
C ILE A 59 -2.24 27.87 -0.75
N VAL A 60 -1.06 27.70 -0.18
CA VAL A 60 0.18 28.27 -0.71
C VAL A 60 0.78 27.30 -1.74
N PHE A 61 1.07 27.80 -2.95
CA PHE A 61 1.81 27.11 -3.99
C PHE A 61 3.20 27.75 -4.07
N SER A 62 4.16 27.19 -3.33
CA SER A 62 5.46 27.81 -3.11
C SER A 62 6.33 27.76 -4.35
N GLU A 63 6.90 28.92 -4.74
CA GLU A 63 7.94 29.06 -5.74
C GLU A 63 7.65 28.41 -7.10
N ASP A 64 6.37 28.35 -7.51
CA ASP A 64 5.92 27.79 -8.79
C ASP A 64 4.99 28.74 -9.52
N GLN A 65 5.57 29.67 -10.29
CA GLN A 65 4.81 30.67 -11.05
C GLN A 65 3.86 30.03 -12.07
N GLU A 66 4.25 28.93 -12.72
CA GLU A 66 3.40 28.23 -13.65
C GLU A 66 2.13 27.68 -12.97
N ALA A 67 2.25 27.16 -11.73
CA ALA A 67 1.08 26.71 -10.97
C ALA A 67 0.13 27.88 -10.66
N LEU A 68 0.68 29.02 -10.24
CA LEU A 68 -0.09 30.25 -9.97
C LEU A 68 -0.83 30.72 -11.21
N ASP A 69 -0.17 30.81 -12.37
CA ASP A 69 -0.75 31.24 -13.64
C ASP A 69 -1.89 30.31 -14.11
N ILE A 70 -1.70 28.97 -13.97
CA ILE A 70 -2.74 27.98 -14.30
C ILE A 70 -3.97 28.15 -13.41
N LEU A 71 -3.77 28.33 -12.10
CA LEU A 71 -4.84 28.45 -11.11
C LEU A 71 -5.61 29.79 -11.28
N GLU A 72 -4.89 30.89 -11.50
CA GLU A 72 -5.51 32.20 -11.77
C GLU A 72 -6.35 32.17 -13.06
N LYS A 73 -5.80 31.59 -14.12
CA LYS A 73 -6.52 31.43 -15.40
C LYS A 73 -7.78 30.58 -15.26
N ALA A 74 -7.78 29.62 -14.34
CA ALA A 74 -8.95 28.77 -14.04
C ALA A 74 -10.02 29.48 -13.19
N GLY A 75 -9.72 30.68 -12.65
CA GLY A 75 -10.67 31.50 -11.88
C GLY A 75 -10.42 31.51 -10.37
N ALA A 76 -9.29 30.99 -9.90
CA ALA A 76 -8.88 31.16 -8.51
C ALA A 76 -8.30 32.58 -8.29
N SER A 77 -8.34 33.06 -7.05
CA SER A 77 -7.72 34.33 -6.67
C SER A 77 -6.31 34.11 -6.16
N VAL A 78 -5.33 34.75 -6.79
CA VAL A 78 -3.90 34.61 -6.44
C VAL A 78 -3.42 35.89 -5.74
N ASP A 79 -2.82 35.73 -4.57
CA ASP A 79 -2.22 36.80 -3.77
C ASP A 79 -0.81 36.34 -3.33
N GLY A 80 0.21 36.81 -4.03
CA GLY A 80 1.57 36.26 -3.93
C GLY A 80 1.58 34.78 -4.29
N MET A 81 1.99 33.92 -3.37
CA MET A 81 1.97 32.46 -3.55
C MET A 81 0.69 31.80 -3.00
N ARG A 82 -0.22 32.57 -2.43
CA ARG A 82 -1.48 32.07 -1.84
C ARG A 82 -2.60 32.08 -2.87
N VAL A 83 -3.24 30.95 -3.02
CA VAL A 83 -4.35 30.74 -3.95
C VAL A 83 -5.62 30.46 -3.15
N ARG A 84 -6.68 31.25 -3.40
CA ARG A 84 -8.01 31.04 -2.86
C ARG A 84 -8.95 30.57 -3.98
N PHE A 85 -9.75 29.57 -3.68
CA PHE A 85 -10.62 28.95 -4.64
C PHE A 85 -12.08 29.33 -4.36
N PRO A 86 -12.84 29.75 -5.38
CA PRO A 86 -14.29 29.90 -5.22
C PRO A 86 -14.92 28.62 -4.67
N LYS A 87 -15.92 28.77 -3.80
CA LYS A 87 -16.60 27.64 -3.14
C LYS A 87 -17.06 26.58 -4.16
N GLY A 88 -16.69 25.32 -3.90
CA GLY A 88 -17.03 24.18 -4.76
C GLY A 88 -16.20 24.02 -6.05
N MET A 89 -15.33 24.98 -6.41
CA MET A 89 -14.54 24.94 -7.65
C MET A 89 -13.67 23.68 -7.73
N CYS A 90 -12.88 23.39 -6.70
CA CYS A 90 -11.98 22.22 -6.69
C CYS A 90 -12.77 20.91 -6.81
N ARG A 91 -13.84 20.77 -6.05
CA ARG A 91 -14.73 19.61 -6.09
C ARG A 91 -15.31 19.39 -7.48
N LYS A 92 -15.82 20.45 -8.10
CA LYS A 92 -16.38 20.38 -9.46
C LYS A 92 -15.32 19.95 -10.48
N LEU A 93 -14.13 20.54 -10.46
CA LEU A 93 -13.04 20.17 -11.38
C LEU A 93 -12.69 18.68 -11.27
N ILE A 94 -12.63 18.14 -10.05
CA ILE A 94 -12.33 16.73 -9.82
C ILE A 94 -13.47 15.84 -10.31
N GLN A 95 -14.72 16.13 -9.92
CA GLN A 95 -15.88 15.31 -10.26
C GLN A 95 -16.20 15.28 -11.76
N ASP A 96 -15.92 16.37 -12.46
CA ASP A 96 -16.14 16.46 -13.91
C ASP A 96 -15.08 15.71 -14.72
N ASN A 97 -13.85 15.54 -14.20
CA ASN A 97 -12.73 15.08 -15.01
C ASN A 97 -12.04 13.81 -14.48
N ALA A 98 -11.88 13.66 -13.16
CA ALA A 98 -11.06 12.58 -12.60
C ALA A 98 -11.74 11.20 -12.75
N PRO A 99 -11.01 10.15 -13.16
CA PRO A 99 -11.56 8.80 -13.22
C PRO A 99 -11.84 8.27 -11.80
N LYS A 100 -13.02 7.66 -11.63
CA LYS A 100 -13.43 7.03 -10.36
C LYS A 100 -12.64 5.74 -10.07
N GLN A 101 -12.11 5.13 -11.11
CA GLN A 101 -11.33 3.90 -11.10
C GLN A 101 -10.42 3.88 -12.33
N PHE A 102 -9.24 3.30 -12.19
CA PHE A 102 -8.31 3.14 -13.30
C PHE A 102 -7.43 1.91 -13.10
N THR A 103 -6.89 1.37 -14.22
CA THR A 103 -5.91 0.29 -14.20
C THR A 103 -4.52 0.87 -14.11
N GLN A 104 -3.72 0.39 -13.16
CA GLN A 104 -2.26 0.54 -13.23
C GLN A 104 -1.67 -0.71 -13.88
N TYR A 105 -0.99 -0.52 -15.01
CA TYR A 105 -0.42 -1.60 -15.80
C TYR A 105 0.94 -2.02 -15.26
N ALA A 106 1.11 -3.33 -15.14
CA ALA A 106 2.34 -3.99 -14.74
C ALA A 106 3.10 -4.51 -15.96
N ARG A 107 4.39 -4.84 -15.80
CA ARG A 107 5.19 -5.54 -16.83
C ARG A 107 4.58 -6.90 -17.20
N ASN A 108 4.01 -7.59 -16.23
CA ASN A 108 3.22 -8.79 -16.43
C ASN A 108 1.73 -8.42 -16.42
N PRO A 109 1.00 -8.54 -17.55
CA PRO A 109 -0.42 -8.17 -17.61
C PRO A 109 -1.32 -8.88 -16.60
N GLU A 110 -0.96 -10.09 -16.15
CA GLU A 110 -1.72 -10.82 -15.13
C GLU A 110 -1.62 -10.17 -13.74
N ARG A 111 -0.70 -9.24 -13.56
CA ARG A 111 -0.47 -8.48 -12.33
C ARG A 111 -0.93 -7.04 -12.42
N ASN A 112 -1.66 -6.67 -13.46
CA ASN A 112 -2.31 -5.36 -13.53
C ASN A 112 -3.24 -5.20 -12.34
N VAL A 113 -3.25 -4.00 -11.73
CA VAL A 113 -4.10 -3.71 -10.59
C VAL A 113 -5.18 -2.68 -10.93
N GLU A 114 -6.38 -2.89 -10.40
CA GLU A 114 -7.47 -1.92 -10.49
C GLU A 114 -7.52 -1.08 -9.21
N ILE A 115 -7.41 0.22 -9.35
CA ILE A 115 -7.42 1.18 -8.23
C ILE A 115 -8.70 2.00 -8.27
N GLY A 116 -9.49 1.91 -7.19
CA GLY A 116 -10.79 2.56 -7.08
C GLY A 116 -11.96 1.58 -6.93
N GLY A 117 -13.17 2.08 -6.75
CA GLY A 117 -14.35 1.27 -6.48
C GLY A 117 -14.17 0.38 -5.24
N ASP A 118 -14.53 -0.88 -5.36
CA ASP A 118 -14.40 -1.88 -4.30
C ASP A 118 -13.05 -2.62 -4.30
N ASN A 119 -12.08 -2.16 -5.09
CA ASN A 119 -10.79 -2.82 -5.22
C ASN A 119 -9.81 -2.32 -4.16
N MET A 120 -8.95 -3.24 -3.65
CA MET A 120 -7.91 -2.94 -2.68
C MET A 120 -6.57 -3.46 -3.20
N VAL A 121 -5.57 -2.59 -3.25
CA VAL A 121 -4.19 -2.89 -3.66
C VAL A 121 -3.29 -2.75 -2.45
N LEU A 122 -2.57 -3.80 -2.09
CA LEU A 122 -1.68 -3.85 -0.94
C LEU A 122 -0.24 -3.62 -1.39
N VAL A 123 0.41 -2.63 -0.77
CA VAL A 123 1.70 -2.06 -1.20
C VAL A 123 2.66 -2.02 -0.01
N PRO A 124 3.96 -2.37 -0.15
CA PRO A 124 4.95 -2.28 0.92
C PRO A 124 5.03 -0.89 1.57
N ALA A 125 5.70 -0.80 2.71
CA ALA A 125 6.02 0.46 3.36
C ALA A 125 6.86 1.38 2.47
N TYR A 126 6.89 2.69 2.79
CA TYR A 126 7.51 3.72 1.96
C TYR A 126 8.30 4.71 2.83
N GLY A 127 9.55 4.97 2.46
CA GLY A 127 10.36 6.09 2.92
C GLY A 127 11.35 5.87 4.07
N PRO A 128 11.43 4.72 4.76
CA PRO A 128 12.34 4.56 5.89
C PRO A 128 13.82 4.64 5.49
N PRO A 129 14.65 5.44 6.20
CA PRO A 129 16.09 5.50 5.96
C PRO A 129 16.86 4.36 6.66
N PHE A 130 16.21 3.64 7.57
CA PHE A 130 16.82 2.53 8.32
C PHE A 130 16.15 1.21 8.00
N VAL A 131 16.89 0.13 8.22
CA VAL A 131 16.38 -1.24 8.20
C VAL A 131 16.72 -1.93 9.51
N HIS A 132 15.94 -2.95 9.85
CA HIS A 132 16.12 -3.79 11.02
C HIS A 132 15.91 -5.26 10.67
N ASP A 133 16.78 -6.11 11.16
CA ASP A 133 16.60 -7.55 11.23
C ASP A 133 17.14 -8.10 12.57
N LEU A 134 16.81 -9.37 12.88
CA LEU A 134 17.24 -9.99 14.13
C LEU A 134 18.74 -10.30 14.18
N ASP A 135 19.41 -10.36 13.03
CA ASP A 135 20.81 -10.77 12.96
C ASP A 135 21.76 -9.57 13.16
N GLU A 136 21.46 -8.44 12.50
CA GLU A 136 22.33 -7.25 12.49
C GLU A 136 21.73 -6.07 13.28
N GLY A 137 20.46 -6.15 13.66
CA GLY A 137 19.76 -5.08 14.34
C GLY A 137 19.46 -3.89 13.40
N ARG A 138 19.34 -2.68 13.99
CA ARG A 138 19.02 -1.45 13.28
C ARG A 138 20.24 -0.83 12.62
N ARG A 139 20.18 -0.57 11.32
CA ARG A 139 21.24 0.04 10.51
C ARG A 139 20.66 0.90 9.39
N TYR A 140 21.50 1.71 8.75
CA TYR A 140 21.08 2.41 7.54
C TYR A 140 20.78 1.43 6.41
N ALA A 141 19.75 1.76 5.61
CA ALA A 141 19.37 0.97 4.45
C ALA A 141 20.38 1.10 3.31
N THR A 142 20.61 0.01 2.59
CA THR A 142 21.46 -0.06 1.40
C THR A 142 20.63 -0.36 0.15
N ILE A 143 21.24 -0.22 -1.03
CA ILE A 143 20.59 -0.61 -2.28
C ILE A 143 20.32 -2.13 -2.32
N GLU A 144 21.10 -2.94 -1.61
CA GLU A 144 20.83 -4.38 -1.54
C GLU A 144 19.63 -4.69 -0.65
N ASP A 145 19.44 -3.98 0.45
CA ASP A 145 18.19 -4.05 1.24
C ASP A 145 16.98 -3.68 0.40
N PHE A 146 17.09 -2.58 -0.38
CA PHE A 146 16.04 -2.14 -1.29
C PHE A 146 15.64 -3.25 -2.29
N LYS A 147 16.62 -3.88 -2.93
CA LYS A 147 16.40 -5.02 -3.85
C LYS A 147 15.78 -6.21 -3.13
N ASN A 148 16.23 -6.53 -1.92
CA ASN A 148 15.71 -7.64 -1.14
C ASN A 148 14.23 -7.45 -0.77
N PHE A 149 13.82 -6.26 -0.36
CA PHE A 149 12.40 -5.97 -0.12
C PHE A 149 11.56 -6.05 -1.40
N ILE A 150 12.09 -5.64 -2.55
CA ILE A 150 11.41 -5.84 -3.85
C ILE A 150 11.21 -7.35 -4.14
N LYS A 151 12.27 -8.16 -3.95
CA LYS A 151 12.18 -9.62 -4.13
C LYS A 151 11.13 -10.24 -3.20
N LEU A 152 11.12 -9.85 -1.91
CA LEU A 152 10.10 -10.29 -0.95
C LEU A 152 8.69 -9.87 -1.35
N ALA A 153 8.51 -8.62 -1.78
CA ALA A 153 7.23 -8.13 -2.28
C ALA A 153 6.78 -8.88 -3.54
N TYR A 154 7.70 -9.19 -4.45
CA TYR A 154 7.43 -9.97 -5.66
C TYR A 154 6.96 -11.38 -5.33
N MET A 155 7.62 -12.07 -4.38
CA MET A 155 7.29 -13.44 -3.98
C MET A 155 6.05 -13.54 -3.09
N SER A 156 5.63 -12.45 -2.43
CA SER A 156 4.46 -12.47 -1.57
C SER A 156 3.16 -12.49 -2.37
N ASP A 157 2.29 -13.46 -2.08
CA ASP A 157 0.95 -13.56 -2.65
C ASP A 157 -0.04 -12.54 -2.09
N ASN A 158 0.30 -11.94 -0.96
CA ASN A 158 -0.54 -10.98 -0.25
C ASN A 158 -0.13 -9.51 -0.50
N LEU A 159 0.91 -9.25 -1.30
CA LEU A 159 1.29 -7.92 -1.75
C LEU A 159 1.11 -7.83 -3.27
N HIS A 160 0.33 -6.85 -3.72
CA HIS A 160 -0.07 -6.73 -5.12
C HIS A 160 0.84 -5.82 -5.93
N HIS A 161 1.71 -5.09 -5.26
CA HIS A 161 2.49 -3.99 -5.81
C HIS A 161 3.94 -4.08 -5.34
N SER A 162 4.88 -3.71 -6.20
CA SER A 162 6.31 -3.74 -5.87
C SER A 162 6.73 -2.63 -4.90
N GLY A 163 5.89 -1.60 -4.70
CA GLY A 163 6.19 -0.45 -3.86
C GLY A 163 6.76 0.73 -4.62
N GLY A 164 7.36 1.65 -3.88
CA GLY A 164 8.09 2.80 -4.39
C GLY A 164 9.43 2.90 -3.67
N THR A 165 9.67 3.97 -2.91
CA THR A 165 10.85 4.08 -2.03
C THR A 165 10.66 3.18 -0.79
N ILE A 166 10.80 1.85 -0.94
CA ILE A 166 10.57 0.90 0.16
C ILE A 166 11.49 1.21 1.35
N CYS A 167 12.74 1.52 1.08
CA CYS A 167 13.68 2.12 2.03
C CYS A 167 14.61 3.06 1.26
N GLU A 168 15.27 3.98 1.96
CA GLU A 168 16.19 4.95 1.36
C GLU A 168 17.61 4.38 1.29
N PRO A 169 18.15 3.96 0.13
CA PRO A 169 19.52 3.48 0.03
C PRO A 169 20.50 4.64 0.24
N VAL A 170 21.17 4.66 1.40
CA VAL A 170 22.11 5.75 1.75
C VAL A 170 23.52 5.51 1.27
N ASP A 171 23.81 4.34 0.70
CA ASP A 171 25.07 3.95 0.09
C ASP A 171 25.23 4.46 -1.36
N LEU A 172 24.21 5.13 -1.90
CA LEU A 172 24.21 5.75 -3.23
C LEU A 172 24.05 7.27 -3.14
N PRO A 173 24.65 8.06 -4.08
CA PRO A 173 24.46 9.49 -4.14
C PRO A 173 22.97 9.86 -4.23
N VAL A 174 22.51 10.79 -3.39
CA VAL A 174 21.09 11.18 -3.26
C VAL A 174 20.49 11.62 -4.59
N ASN A 175 21.25 12.38 -5.38
CA ASN A 175 20.78 12.89 -6.68
C ASN A 175 20.73 11.85 -7.80
N LYS A 176 21.30 10.65 -7.61
CA LYS A 176 21.37 9.59 -8.63
C LYS A 176 20.66 8.29 -8.24
N ARG A 177 20.41 8.06 -6.97
CA ARG A 177 19.88 6.77 -6.46
C ARG A 177 18.50 6.40 -7.02
N HIS A 178 17.70 7.37 -7.46
CA HIS A 178 16.38 7.13 -8.05
C HIS A 178 16.46 6.23 -9.30
N PHE A 179 17.53 6.33 -10.09
CA PHE A 179 17.74 5.44 -11.24
C PHE A 179 17.86 3.98 -10.81
N ASP A 180 18.69 3.71 -9.79
CA ASP A 180 18.89 2.35 -9.28
C ASP A 180 17.63 1.80 -8.62
N MET A 181 16.87 2.65 -7.93
CA MET A 181 15.61 2.29 -7.29
C MET A 181 14.54 1.93 -8.34
N VAL A 182 14.31 2.77 -9.34
CA VAL A 182 13.33 2.51 -10.42
C VAL A 182 13.75 1.28 -11.24
N TYR A 183 15.05 1.18 -11.60
CA TYR A 183 15.56 0.00 -12.28
C TYR A 183 15.38 -1.28 -11.47
N SER A 184 15.56 -1.22 -10.15
CA SER A 184 15.36 -2.38 -9.28
C SER A 184 13.92 -2.88 -9.32
N HIS A 185 12.91 -2.00 -9.31
CA HIS A 185 11.53 -2.39 -9.50
C HIS A 185 11.29 -3.07 -10.86
N ILE A 186 11.83 -2.51 -11.92
CA ILE A 186 11.71 -3.07 -13.27
C ILE A 186 12.41 -4.44 -13.38
N LYS A 187 13.60 -4.57 -12.79
CA LYS A 187 14.45 -5.76 -12.93
C LYS A 187 14.01 -6.92 -12.05
N TYR A 188 13.75 -6.65 -10.76
CA TYR A 188 13.53 -7.69 -9.75
C TYR A 188 12.06 -8.00 -9.47
N SER A 189 11.13 -7.31 -10.14
CA SER A 189 9.69 -7.57 -10.05
C SER A 189 9.03 -7.38 -11.43
N ASP A 190 7.90 -8.03 -11.63
CA ASP A 190 7.01 -7.78 -12.77
C ASP A 190 5.66 -7.19 -12.33
N LYS A 191 5.53 -6.87 -11.03
CA LYS A 191 4.39 -6.17 -10.42
C LYS A 191 4.44 -4.66 -10.74
N PRO A 192 3.31 -3.93 -10.64
CA PRO A 192 3.31 -2.48 -10.78
C PRO A 192 4.14 -1.81 -9.67
N PHE A 193 4.61 -0.58 -9.88
CA PHE A 193 5.46 0.14 -8.94
C PHE A 193 5.24 1.65 -9.00
N MET A 194 5.84 2.39 -8.07
CA MET A 194 5.75 3.85 -7.96
C MET A 194 7.01 4.52 -8.51
N GLY A 195 6.84 5.71 -9.09
CA GLY A 195 7.95 6.53 -9.57
C GLY A 195 8.53 7.46 -8.50
N SER A 196 9.68 8.06 -8.79
CA SER A 196 10.36 9.03 -7.92
C SER A 196 9.67 10.39 -7.96
N VAL A 197 9.66 11.10 -6.82
CA VAL A 197 9.00 12.41 -6.66
C VAL A 197 9.91 13.48 -6.04
N THR A 198 11.16 13.15 -5.78
CA THR A 198 12.07 14.02 -5.02
C THR A 198 12.67 15.18 -5.82
N ALA A 199 12.34 15.32 -7.09
CA ALA A 199 12.56 16.46 -7.98
C ALA A 199 11.76 16.24 -9.27
N ALA A 200 11.47 17.32 -10.02
CA ALA A 200 10.76 17.23 -11.31
C ALA A 200 11.54 16.39 -12.34
N GLU A 201 12.87 16.57 -12.41
CA GLU A 201 13.74 15.80 -13.30
C GLU A 201 13.78 14.31 -12.92
N ARG A 202 13.75 13.97 -11.62
CA ARG A 202 13.73 12.57 -11.16
C ARG A 202 12.38 11.91 -11.44
N ALA A 203 11.30 12.68 -11.40
CA ALA A 203 9.99 12.24 -11.85
C ALA A 203 10.00 11.97 -13.37
N GLN A 204 10.61 12.88 -14.17
CA GLN A 204 10.74 12.71 -15.61
C GLN A 204 11.62 11.50 -15.94
N ASP A 205 12.75 11.31 -15.27
CA ASP A 205 13.60 10.13 -15.44
C ASP A 205 12.81 8.82 -15.19
N SER A 206 11.93 8.80 -14.19
CA SER A 206 11.05 7.65 -13.93
C SER A 206 10.09 7.39 -15.10
N VAL A 207 9.50 8.45 -15.65
CA VAL A 207 8.62 8.36 -16.82
C VAL A 207 9.38 7.89 -18.06
N ASP A 208 10.59 8.42 -18.31
CA ASP A 208 11.40 8.02 -19.44
C ASP A 208 11.84 6.56 -19.35
N MET A 209 12.19 6.08 -18.16
CA MET A 209 12.53 4.66 -17.94
C MET A 209 11.33 3.74 -18.23
N VAL A 210 10.11 4.09 -17.84
CA VAL A 210 8.94 3.26 -18.18
C VAL A 210 8.55 3.37 -19.66
N LYS A 211 8.84 4.49 -20.33
CA LYS A 211 8.70 4.60 -21.79
C LYS A 211 9.63 3.64 -22.54
N ILE A 212 10.84 3.41 -22.02
CA ILE A 212 11.75 2.38 -22.57
C ILE A 212 11.12 0.98 -22.43
N VAL A 213 10.39 0.71 -21.34
CA VAL A 213 9.80 -0.60 -21.06
C VAL A 213 8.50 -0.83 -21.84
N PHE A 214 7.60 0.17 -21.87
CA PHE A 214 6.23 0.02 -22.37
C PHE A 214 6.01 0.72 -23.73
N GLY A 215 6.88 1.62 -24.15
CA GLY A 215 6.73 2.47 -25.31
C GLY A 215 5.99 3.78 -25.02
N ASP A 216 6.35 4.86 -25.73
CA ASP A 216 5.82 6.21 -25.51
C ASP A 216 4.30 6.29 -25.64
N GLU A 217 3.75 5.71 -26.72
CA GLU A 217 2.30 5.73 -26.99
C GLU A 217 1.51 5.01 -25.92
N PHE A 218 2.03 3.90 -25.41
CA PHE A 218 1.38 3.15 -24.34
C PHE A 218 1.32 3.95 -23.05
N VAL A 219 2.45 4.54 -22.63
CA VAL A 219 2.57 5.34 -21.40
C VAL A 219 1.69 6.60 -21.47
N ASP A 220 1.58 7.26 -22.62
CA ASP A 220 0.70 8.44 -22.75
C ASP A 220 -0.79 8.10 -22.60
N LYS A 221 -1.21 6.89 -22.99
CA LYS A 221 -2.60 6.46 -22.93
C LYS A 221 -2.96 5.72 -21.64
N ASN A 222 -1.99 5.12 -20.96
CA ASN A 222 -2.20 4.20 -19.84
C ASN A 222 -1.39 4.60 -18.62
N CYS A 223 -1.95 4.37 -17.44
CA CYS A 223 -1.26 4.56 -16.18
C CYS A 223 -0.34 3.36 -15.89
N VAL A 224 0.98 3.57 -15.89
CA VAL A 224 1.99 2.56 -15.51
C VAL A 224 2.71 2.94 -14.22
N LEU A 225 2.70 4.22 -13.83
CA LEU A 225 3.30 4.74 -12.61
C LEU A 225 2.24 5.38 -11.71
N VAL A 226 2.42 5.17 -10.41
CA VAL A 226 1.77 5.94 -9.35
C VAL A 226 2.83 6.75 -8.63
N SER A 227 2.51 7.99 -8.27
CA SER A 227 3.42 8.89 -7.55
C SER A 227 2.79 9.39 -6.26
N LEU A 228 3.61 9.61 -5.22
CA LEU A 228 3.18 10.12 -3.93
C LEU A 228 3.52 11.61 -3.80
N ILE A 229 2.54 12.47 -3.94
CA ILE A 229 2.66 13.92 -3.83
C ILE A 229 2.16 14.37 -2.45
N ASN A 230 3.09 14.72 -1.58
CA ASN A 230 2.74 15.21 -0.25
C ASN A 230 2.39 16.70 -0.28
N ALA A 231 1.32 17.08 0.43
CA ALA A 231 1.14 18.46 0.83
C ALA A 231 2.07 18.77 2.00
N SER A 232 2.66 19.97 2.01
CA SER A 232 3.46 20.50 3.11
C SER A 232 2.53 21.15 4.14
N SER A 233 1.79 20.30 4.89
CA SER A 233 0.78 20.76 5.85
C SER A 233 1.39 21.64 6.96
N PRO A 234 0.72 22.74 7.39
CA PRO A 234 -0.63 23.13 6.97
C PRO A 234 -0.66 23.97 5.68
N MET A 235 -1.62 23.66 4.83
CA MET A 235 -2.10 24.53 3.73
C MET A 235 -1.03 24.95 2.72
N SER A 236 -0.08 24.06 2.34
CA SER A 236 0.89 24.40 1.30
C SER A 236 1.37 23.21 0.47
N PHE A 237 1.89 23.52 -0.73
CA PHE A 237 2.67 22.63 -1.57
C PHE A 237 3.99 23.30 -1.89
N ASP A 238 5.09 22.57 -1.78
CA ASP A 238 6.42 23.04 -2.19
C ASP A 238 6.70 22.82 -3.67
N ALA A 239 7.68 23.54 -4.21
CA ALA A 239 8.04 23.50 -5.63
C ALA A 239 8.46 22.09 -6.11
N THR A 240 9.08 21.29 -5.24
CA THR A 240 9.51 19.92 -5.56
C THR A 240 8.29 19.03 -5.84
N MET A 241 7.31 19.05 -4.95
CA MET A 241 6.09 18.25 -5.08
C MET A 241 5.22 18.75 -6.25
N LEU A 242 5.11 20.07 -6.45
CA LEU A 242 4.41 20.65 -7.60
C LEU A 242 5.10 20.28 -8.92
N GLY A 243 6.42 20.31 -8.97
CA GLY A 243 7.19 19.88 -10.14
C GLY A 243 6.94 18.42 -10.50
N ALA A 244 7.00 17.52 -9.53
CA ALA A 244 6.72 16.10 -9.75
C ALA A 244 5.26 15.87 -10.17
N LEU A 245 4.28 16.51 -9.52
CA LEU A 245 2.88 16.45 -9.87
C LEU A 245 2.64 16.82 -11.34
N LYS A 246 3.23 17.95 -11.78
CA LYS A 246 3.12 18.40 -13.18
C LYS A 246 3.65 17.37 -14.17
N VAL A 247 4.79 16.75 -13.87
CA VAL A 247 5.38 15.71 -14.73
C VAL A 247 4.46 14.51 -14.86
N TYR A 248 3.99 13.96 -13.74
CA TYR A 248 3.13 12.77 -13.78
C TYR A 248 1.77 13.07 -14.44
N ALA A 249 1.13 14.18 -14.08
CA ALA A 249 -0.16 14.55 -14.68
C ALA A 249 -0.03 14.75 -16.20
N ARG A 250 1.01 15.44 -16.69
CA ARG A 250 1.25 15.63 -18.13
C ARG A 250 1.42 14.33 -18.90
N ASN A 251 2.05 13.34 -18.28
CA ASN A 251 2.28 12.03 -18.87
C ASN A 251 1.16 11.02 -18.56
N ASN A 252 -0.02 11.46 -18.08
CA ASN A 252 -1.16 10.59 -17.75
C ASN A 252 -0.86 9.52 -16.68
N GLN A 253 0.05 9.82 -15.77
CA GLN A 253 0.41 8.92 -14.67
C GLN A 253 -0.29 9.35 -13.39
N ALA A 254 -0.64 8.38 -12.53
CA ALA A 254 -1.43 8.64 -11.35
C ALA A 254 -0.66 9.42 -10.28
N THR A 255 -1.34 10.39 -9.66
CA THR A 255 -0.83 11.14 -8.51
C THR A 255 -1.68 10.89 -7.27
N ILE A 256 -1.05 10.45 -6.19
CA ILE A 256 -1.67 10.39 -4.86
C ILE A 256 -1.41 11.74 -4.19
N ILE A 257 -2.45 12.54 -4.00
CA ILE A 257 -2.32 13.81 -3.29
C ILE A 257 -2.54 13.55 -1.82
N THR A 258 -1.46 13.62 -1.04
CA THR A 258 -1.48 13.20 0.37
C THR A 258 -1.08 14.33 1.30
N PRO A 259 -2.02 14.89 2.07
CA PRO A 259 -1.69 15.63 3.27
C PRO A 259 -0.97 14.72 4.28
N PHE A 260 0.22 15.14 4.72
CA PHE A 260 0.95 14.52 5.81
C PHE A 260 0.70 15.35 7.08
N ILE A 261 -0.08 14.80 8.01
CA ILE A 261 -0.56 15.55 9.18
C ILE A 261 -0.33 14.77 10.47
N VAL A 262 0.39 15.40 11.38
CA VAL A 262 0.43 15.04 12.80
C VAL A 262 -0.55 15.96 13.55
N ALA A 263 -1.73 15.45 13.89
CA ALA A 263 -2.76 16.21 14.58
C ALA A 263 -2.24 16.76 15.93
N GLY A 264 -2.48 18.02 16.19
CA GLY A 264 -1.95 18.75 17.33
C GLY A 264 -0.66 19.55 17.05
N ALA A 265 0.04 19.24 15.94
CA ALA A 265 1.21 20.00 15.48
C ALA A 265 0.98 20.66 14.12
N MET A 266 0.39 19.94 13.16
CA MET A 266 0.22 20.39 11.77
C MET A 266 -1.26 20.64 11.41
N ALA A 267 -2.17 20.30 12.31
CA ALA A 267 -3.62 20.50 12.19
C ALA A 267 -4.23 20.58 13.60
N PRO A 268 -5.53 20.94 13.72
CA PRO A 268 -6.24 20.89 15.00
C PRO A 268 -6.15 19.54 15.71
N THR A 269 -6.47 19.50 17.01
CA THR A 269 -6.46 18.26 17.81
C THR A 269 -7.74 17.42 17.67
N THR A 270 -8.69 17.83 16.82
CA THR A 270 -9.99 17.18 16.65
C THR A 270 -10.08 16.47 15.30
N ALA A 271 -10.60 15.25 15.28
CA ALA A 271 -10.71 14.45 14.04
C ALA A 271 -11.47 15.17 12.91
N VAL A 272 -12.55 15.87 13.24
CA VAL A 272 -13.35 16.62 12.25
C VAL A 272 -12.58 17.81 11.66
N GLY A 273 -11.86 18.56 12.50
CA GLY A 273 -11.02 19.69 12.03
C GLY A 273 -9.87 19.21 11.15
N VAL A 274 -9.22 18.11 11.54
CA VAL A 274 -8.17 17.46 10.71
C VAL A 274 -8.74 16.98 9.39
N ALA A 275 -9.91 16.35 9.39
CA ALA A 275 -10.55 15.87 8.17
C ALA A 275 -10.89 17.01 7.20
N ALA A 276 -11.40 18.14 7.68
CA ALA A 276 -11.70 19.31 6.87
C ALA A 276 -10.42 19.91 6.25
N GLN A 277 -9.35 20.06 7.04
CA GLN A 277 -8.05 20.55 6.55
C GLN A 277 -7.45 19.59 5.52
N SER A 278 -7.38 18.30 5.84
CA SER A 278 -6.87 17.27 4.93
C SER A 278 -7.65 17.23 3.61
N LEU A 279 -8.97 17.37 3.68
CA LEU A 279 -9.80 17.42 2.48
C LEU A 279 -9.51 18.68 1.65
N ALA A 280 -9.36 19.85 2.27
CA ALA A 280 -9.04 21.10 1.56
C ALA A 280 -7.70 21.01 0.82
N GLU A 281 -6.65 20.54 1.50
CA GLU A 281 -5.34 20.33 0.87
C GLU A 281 -5.41 19.30 -0.26
N GLY A 282 -6.09 18.16 -0.05
CA GLY A 282 -6.29 17.13 -1.08
C GLY A 282 -7.06 17.65 -2.30
N LEU A 283 -8.15 18.40 -2.07
CA LEU A 283 -8.96 19.00 -3.14
C LEU A 283 -8.14 19.96 -4.01
N ALA A 284 -7.32 20.84 -3.40
CA ALA A 284 -6.50 21.78 -4.14
C ALA A 284 -5.48 21.08 -5.07
N GLY A 285 -4.75 20.07 -4.55
CA GLY A 285 -3.77 19.33 -5.34
C GLY A 285 -4.40 18.49 -6.44
N MET A 286 -5.52 17.80 -6.17
CA MET A 286 -6.24 17.03 -7.18
C MET A 286 -6.86 17.92 -8.27
N ALA A 287 -7.45 19.06 -7.89
CA ALA A 287 -7.96 20.03 -8.85
C ALA A 287 -6.85 20.59 -9.74
N PHE A 288 -5.68 20.89 -9.17
CA PHE A 288 -4.51 21.33 -9.92
C PHE A 288 -4.05 20.27 -10.94
N ALA A 289 -4.03 18.99 -10.56
CA ALA A 289 -3.73 17.90 -11.50
C ALA A 289 -4.72 17.85 -12.67
N GLN A 290 -6.01 18.07 -12.43
CA GLN A 290 -7.04 18.11 -13.49
C GLN A 290 -6.92 19.35 -14.38
N LEU A 291 -6.40 20.47 -13.88
CA LEU A 291 -6.12 21.65 -14.71
C LEU A 291 -4.91 21.46 -15.62
N ILE A 292 -3.93 20.65 -15.19
CA ILE A 292 -2.77 20.30 -16.03
C ILE A 292 -3.18 19.33 -17.15
N ARG A 293 -3.90 18.27 -16.81
CA ARG A 293 -4.43 17.29 -17.77
C ARG A 293 -5.78 16.77 -17.29
N PRO A 294 -6.89 17.21 -17.89
CA PRO A 294 -8.21 16.65 -17.60
C PRO A 294 -8.22 15.13 -17.83
N GLY A 295 -8.73 14.38 -16.88
CA GLY A 295 -8.77 12.91 -16.94
C GLY A 295 -7.52 12.20 -16.42
N ALA A 296 -6.45 12.91 -16.05
CA ALA A 296 -5.29 12.29 -15.41
C ALA A 296 -5.74 11.61 -14.09
N PRO A 297 -5.29 10.35 -13.85
CA PRO A 297 -5.70 9.64 -12.63
C PRO A 297 -5.19 10.34 -11.36
N VAL A 298 -6.09 10.53 -10.40
CA VAL A 298 -5.75 11.07 -9.08
C VAL A 298 -6.31 10.16 -7.99
N ILE A 299 -5.63 10.12 -6.86
CA ILE A 299 -6.03 9.38 -5.67
C ILE A 299 -6.04 10.36 -4.50
N TYR A 300 -7.15 10.46 -3.77
CA TYR A 300 -7.17 11.19 -2.51
C TYR A 300 -6.35 10.43 -1.48
N GLY A 301 -5.25 11.02 -1.04
CA GLY A 301 -4.37 10.47 -0.02
C GLY A 301 -4.68 11.03 1.37
N ASN A 302 -4.54 10.19 2.38
CA ASN A 302 -4.56 10.60 3.77
C ASN A 302 -3.46 9.87 4.53
N PHE A 303 -2.50 10.62 5.07
CA PHE A 303 -1.53 10.12 6.04
C PHE A 303 -1.64 11.00 7.29
N VAL A 304 -2.57 10.63 8.15
CA VAL A 304 -2.89 11.40 9.35
C VAL A 304 -2.71 10.55 10.59
N THR A 305 -2.00 11.08 11.55
CA THR A 305 -1.83 10.46 12.87
C THR A 305 -2.01 11.50 13.98
N ALA A 306 -2.13 11.04 15.21
CA ALA A 306 -2.15 11.91 16.38
C ALA A 306 -0.74 12.07 16.97
N MET A 307 -0.58 13.05 17.82
CA MET A 307 0.64 13.29 18.58
C MET A 307 0.44 12.87 20.04
N THR A 308 1.39 12.14 20.61
CA THR A 308 1.38 11.95 22.07
C THR A 308 1.73 13.27 22.78
N MET A 309 0.86 13.73 23.64
CA MET A 309 1.06 14.98 24.39
C MET A 309 2.18 14.87 25.43
N LYS A 310 2.75 13.67 25.66
CA LYS A 310 3.86 13.46 26.59
C LYS A 310 5.23 13.77 25.97
N SER A 311 5.43 13.45 24.69
CA SER A 311 6.75 13.56 24.04
C SER A 311 6.72 14.32 22.72
N GLY A 312 5.54 14.63 22.17
CA GLY A 312 5.40 15.22 20.84
C GLY A 312 5.60 14.24 19.68
N ALA A 313 5.82 12.94 19.97
CA ALA A 313 6.01 11.94 18.93
C ALA A 313 4.69 11.53 18.28
N PRO A 314 4.70 11.16 16.97
CA PRO A 314 3.53 10.59 16.33
C PRO A 314 3.11 9.28 17.00
N THR A 315 1.79 9.05 17.12
CA THR A 315 1.21 7.79 17.65
C THR A 315 0.51 7.05 16.55
N PHE A 316 0.66 5.72 16.55
CA PHE A 316 0.01 4.83 15.59
C PHE A 316 -0.83 3.78 16.34
N GLY A 317 -1.81 3.18 15.66
CA GLY A 317 -2.67 2.17 16.27
C GLY A 317 -3.66 2.70 17.30
N THR A 318 -3.80 4.03 17.45
CA THR A 318 -4.76 4.68 18.36
C THR A 318 -6.10 4.95 17.65
N PRO A 319 -7.20 5.12 18.41
CA PRO A 319 -8.54 5.34 17.82
C PRO A 319 -8.63 6.58 16.94
N GLU A 320 -7.89 7.64 17.25
CA GLU A 320 -7.96 8.92 16.54
C GLU A 320 -7.54 8.77 15.08
N ALA A 321 -6.42 8.07 14.83
CA ALA A 321 -5.94 7.79 13.48
C ALA A 321 -6.95 6.95 12.68
N ALA A 322 -7.57 5.95 13.34
CA ALA A 322 -8.61 5.12 12.73
C ALA A 322 -9.87 5.94 12.38
N HIS A 323 -10.31 6.85 13.27
CA HIS A 323 -11.44 7.75 13.00
C HIS A 323 -11.16 8.65 11.80
N MET A 324 -10.00 9.31 11.76
CA MET A 324 -9.62 10.17 10.64
C MET A 324 -9.54 9.41 9.31
N MET A 325 -9.05 8.17 9.33
CA MET A 325 -9.03 7.30 8.15
C MET A 325 -10.44 6.94 7.66
N ASN A 326 -11.34 6.55 8.57
CA ASN A 326 -12.73 6.22 8.21
C ASN A 326 -13.50 7.43 7.64
N ILE A 327 -13.33 8.61 8.24
CA ILE A 327 -13.94 9.86 7.74
C ILE A 327 -13.40 10.17 6.33
N SER A 328 -12.09 10.14 6.13
CA SER A 328 -11.48 10.43 4.82
C SER A 328 -11.88 9.43 3.75
N GLY A 329 -12.02 8.14 4.09
CA GLY A 329 -12.52 7.13 3.17
C GLY A 329 -13.97 7.39 2.73
N ALA A 330 -14.84 7.84 3.65
CA ALA A 330 -16.20 8.26 3.32
C ALA A 330 -16.23 9.49 2.40
N LEU A 331 -15.38 10.50 2.69
CA LEU A 331 -15.25 11.72 1.87
C LEU A 331 -14.71 11.42 0.47
N ALA A 332 -13.73 10.50 0.32
CA ALA A 332 -13.23 10.06 -0.97
C ALA A 332 -14.32 9.41 -1.83
N ARG A 333 -15.15 8.53 -1.25
CA ARG A 333 -16.28 7.90 -1.95
C ARG A 333 -17.32 8.93 -2.39
N ARG A 334 -17.64 9.92 -1.55
CA ARG A 334 -18.54 11.03 -1.90
C ARG A 334 -17.98 11.91 -3.02
N LEU A 335 -16.68 12.17 -2.99
CA LEU A 335 -15.97 12.90 -4.05
C LEU A 335 -15.93 12.10 -5.37
N GLY A 336 -15.94 10.78 -5.29
CA GLY A 336 -15.91 9.87 -6.43
C GLY A 336 -14.49 9.59 -6.96
N VAL A 337 -13.51 9.58 -6.10
CA VAL A 337 -12.10 9.24 -6.43
C VAL A 337 -11.58 8.08 -5.60
N PRO A 338 -10.54 7.36 -6.06
CA PRO A 338 -9.88 6.35 -5.25
C PRO A 338 -9.28 6.95 -3.98
N PHE A 339 -9.17 6.12 -2.95
CA PHE A 339 -8.64 6.50 -1.64
C PHE A 339 -7.35 5.76 -1.29
N ARG A 340 -6.32 6.52 -0.89
CA ARG A 340 -5.07 5.99 -0.35
C ARG A 340 -4.94 6.33 1.12
N SER A 341 -4.73 5.32 1.94
CA SER A 341 -4.38 5.45 3.36
C SER A 341 -3.92 4.09 3.89
N GLY A 342 -3.89 3.94 5.20
CA GLY A 342 -3.76 2.66 5.86
C GLY A 342 -2.37 2.05 5.82
N GLY A 343 -2.29 0.87 6.38
CA GLY A 343 -1.09 0.06 6.49
C GLY A 343 -0.90 -0.56 7.86
N GLY A 344 0.18 -1.29 8.02
CA GLY A 344 0.62 -1.89 9.28
C GLY A 344 1.37 -0.89 10.16
N PHE A 345 0.82 0.32 10.33
CA PHE A 345 1.47 1.39 11.09
C PHE A 345 1.69 1.02 12.55
N ASN A 346 2.89 1.33 13.05
CA ASN A 346 3.22 1.21 14.47
C ASN A 346 4.39 2.13 14.87
N GLY A 347 4.51 2.39 16.18
CA GLY A 347 5.63 3.12 16.78
C GLY A 347 6.67 2.23 17.45
N ALA A 348 6.51 0.90 17.38
CA ALA A 348 7.41 -0.07 17.99
C ALA A 348 8.82 -0.01 17.36
N LYS A 349 9.85 -0.37 18.14
CA LYS A 349 11.26 -0.33 17.72
C LYS A 349 11.75 -1.67 17.24
N MET A 350 10.96 -2.71 17.46
CA MET A 350 11.23 -4.09 17.07
C MET A 350 9.89 -4.81 16.79
N PRO A 351 9.89 -5.96 16.12
CA PRO A 351 8.67 -6.72 15.83
C PRO A 351 8.16 -7.48 17.07
N ASP A 352 7.65 -6.74 18.06
CA ASP A 352 7.13 -7.23 19.34
C ASP A 352 5.60 -7.12 19.43
N ALA A 353 5.08 -7.29 20.65
CA ALA A 353 3.65 -7.21 20.91
C ALA A 353 3.06 -5.82 20.53
N GLN A 354 3.79 -4.71 20.78
CA GLN A 354 3.34 -3.37 20.38
C GLN A 354 3.21 -3.29 18.86
N ALA A 355 4.19 -3.79 18.11
CA ALA A 355 4.17 -3.82 16.66
C ALA A 355 2.95 -4.61 16.13
N GLY A 356 2.64 -5.75 16.76
CA GLY A 356 1.46 -6.57 16.42
C GLY A 356 0.14 -5.85 16.72
N TYR A 357 -0.03 -5.28 17.91
CA TYR A 357 -1.27 -4.57 18.30
C TYR A 357 -1.56 -3.37 17.40
N GLU A 358 -0.56 -2.49 17.22
CA GLU A 358 -0.75 -1.26 16.45
C GLU A 358 -1.02 -1.58 14.98
N ALA A 359 -0.28 -2.54 14.40
CA ALA A 359 -0.50 -2.98 13.02
C ALA A 359 -1.91 -3.60 12.83
N ALA A 360 -2.34 -4.48 13.74
CA ALA A 360 -3.67 -5.09 13.66
C ALA A 360 -4.78 -4.03 13.69
N ASN A 361 -4.67 -3.04 14.58
CA ASN A 361 -5.65 -1.95 14.69
C ASN A 361 -5.68 -1.08 13.41
N THR A 362 -4.53 -0.73 12.86
CA THR A 362 -4.46 0.10 11.65
C THR A 362 -4.89 -0.66 10.40
N MET A 363 -4.57 -1.95 10.29
CA MET A 363 -5.05 -2.80 9.19
C MET A 363 -6.56 -3.02 9.26
N GLN A 364 -7.14 -3.18 10.45
CA GLN A 364 -8.60 -3.26 10.61
C GLN A 364 -9.27 -1.93 10.22
N ALA A 365 -8.69 -0.79 10.62
CA ALA A 365 -9.18 0.52 10.20
C ALA A 365 -9.09 0.72 8.68
N THR A 366 -8.01 0.23 8.05
CA THR A 366 -7.82 0.22 6.59
C THR A 366 -8.94 -0.53 5.88
N LEU A 367 -9.28 -1.72 6.39
CA LEU A 367 -10.39 -2.51 5.87
C LEU A 367 -11.72 -1.76 6.03
N ASN A 368 -12.00 -1.20 7.18
CA ASN A 368 -13.24 -0.47 7.47
C ASN A 368 -13.38 0.79 6.60
N ALA A 369 -12.32 1.57 6.44
CA ALA A 369 -12.31 2.78 5.63
C ALA A 369 -12.42 2.52 4.12
N SER A 370 -12.31 1.26 3.69
CA SER A 370 -12.35 0.85 2.28
C SER A 370 -11.25 1.50 1.45
N VAL A 371 -10.02 1.41 1.93
CA VAL A 371 -8.84 1.96 1.26
C VAL A 371 -8.58 1.20 -0.04
N ASN A 372 -8.43 1.91 -1.16
CA ASN A 372 -8.16 1.34 -2.47
C ASN A 372 -6.67 1.09 -2.71
N PHE A 373 -5.82 1.99 -2.25
CA PHE A 373 -4.37 1.88 -2.37
C PHE A 373 -3.77 1.90 -0.96
N ASN A 374 -3.51 0.73 -0.41
CA ASN A 374 -2.99 0.57 0.94
C ASN A 374 -1.46 0.62 0.92
N LEU A 375 -0.91 1.82 0.87
CA LEU A 375 0.53 2.06 1.03
C LEU A 375 0.91 1.85 2.50
N HIS A 376 2.06 1.26 2.75
CA HIS A 376 2.56 0.86 4.07
C HIS A 376 1.93 -0.42 4.64
N THR A 377 1.48 -1.35 3.78
CA THR A 377 0.92 -2.63 4.24
C THR A 377 1.93 -3.44 5.05
N ALA A 378 3.19 -3.48 4.65
CA ALA A 378 4.17 -4.39 5.26
C ALA A 378 5.53 -3.74 5.52
N GLY A 379 6.13 -4.07 6.68
CA GLY A 379 7.50 -3.78 7.05
C GLY A 379 7.74 -2.54 7.92
N TRP A 380 6.68 -1.81 8.29
CA TRP A 380 6.77 -0.53 9.00
C TRP A 380 7.14 -0.68 10.48
N LEU A 381 8.19 0.03 10.92
CA LEU A 381 8.58 0.21 12.31
C LEU A 381 8.94 1.68 12.62
N GLU A 382 9.06 2.01 13.88
CA GLU A 382 9.53 3.30 14.41
C GLU A 382 8.77 4.53 13.87
N GLY A 383 7.47 4.40 13.62
CA GLY A 383 6.70 5.51 13.04
C GLY A 383 7.14 5.88 11.62
N GLY A 384 7.71 4.95 10.87
CA GLY A 384 8.16 5.14 9.49
C GLY A 384 9.64 5.42 9.30
N LEU A 385 10.41 5.34 10.37
CA LEU A 385 11.87 5.53 10.28
C LEU A 385 12.61 4.25 9.95
N CYS A 386 11.99 3.07 10.16
CA CYS A 386 12.66 1.79 9.98
C CYS A 386 11.80 0.81 9.18
N MET A 387 12.43 0.08 8.26
CA MET A 387 11.88 -1.07 7.54
C MET A 387 12.43 -2.35 8.15
N SER A 388 11.59 -3.31 8.54
CA SER A 388 12.05 -4.57 9.12
C SER A 388 11.73 -5.76 8.23
N TYR A 389 12.70 -6.67 8.08
CA TYR A 389 12.54 -7.92 7.34
C TYR A 389 11.51 -8.84 7.99
N GLU A 390 11.60 -9.04 9.31
CA GLU A 390 10.64 -9.88 10.04
C GLU A 390 9.25 -9.27 10.04
N LYS A 391 9.16 -7.95 10.31
CA LYS A 391 7.88 -7.24 10.29
C LYS A 391 7.24 -7.29 8.92
N PHE A 392 8.02 -7.26 7.85
CA PHE A 392 7.53 -7.40 6.49
C PHE A 392 6.77 -8.72 6.28
N ILE A 393 7.34 -9.83 6.76
CA ILE A 393 6.72 -11.15 6.66
C ILE A 393 5.48 -11.25 7.55
N MET A 394 5.57 -10.78 8.80
CA MET A 394 4.43 -10.76 9.74
C MET A 394 3.25 -9.96 9.18
N ASP A 395 3.51 -8.78 8.62
CA ASP A 395 2.48 -7.94 8.03
C ASP A 395 1.91 -8.53 6.74
N ALA A 396 2.73 -9.17 5.91
CA ALA A 396 2.26 -9.85 4.70
C ALA A 396 1.33 -11.02 5.03
N ASP A 397 1.59 -11.76 6.12
CA ASP A 397 0.68 -12.78 6.62
C ASP A 397 -0.64 -12.16 7.13
N GLN A 398 -0.57 -11.10 7.92
CA GLN A 398 -1.75 -10.37 8.38
C GLN A 398 -2.57 -9.79 7.21
N ALA A 399 -1.90 -9.34 6.14
CA ALA A 399 -2.56 -8.89 4.91
C ALA A 399 -3.36 -10.01 4.24
N GLY A 400 -2.89 -11.25 4.33
CA GLY A 400 -3.64 -12.44 3.90
C GLY A 400 -4.94 -12.64 4.71
N MET A 401 -4.90 -12.46 6.03
CA MET A 401 -6.12 -12.49 6.87
C MET A 401 -7.09 -11.36 6.49
N MET A 402 -6.57 -10.15 6.24
CA MET A 402 -7.38 -9.01 5.79
C MET A 402 -8.04 -9.29 4.43
N ARG A 403 -7.34 -9.96 3.51
CA ARG A 403 -7.91 -10.38 2.23
C ARG A 403 -9.13 -11.28 2.42
N VAL A 404 -9.00 -12.33 3.23
CA VAL A 404 -10.12 -13.25 3.51
C VAL A 404 -11.31 -12.49 4.11
N SER A 405 -11.06 -11.56 5.02
CA SER A 405 -12.11 -10.72 5.61
C SER A 405 -12.78 -9.82 4.57
N ALA A 406 -12.01 -9.21 3.65
CA ALA A 406 -12.51 -8.35 2.59
C ALA A 406 -13.33 -9.10 1.54
N GLU A 407 -12.93 -10.34 1.19
CA GLU A 407 -13.63 -11.20 0.24
C GLU A 407 -14.99 -11.69 0.76
N GLY A 408 -15.22 -11.58 2.08
CA GLY A 408 -16.49 -11.91 2.72
C GLY A 408 -16.73 -13.41 2.89
N ILE A 409 -18.00 -13.81 3.00
CA ILE A 409 -18.41 -15.17 3.35
C ILE A 409 -18.94 -15.90 2.13
N ASP A 410 -18.55 -17.17 1.98
CA ASP A 410 -19.08 -18.07 0.95
C ASP A 410 -20.53 -18.46 1.29
N MET A 411 -21.49 -18.00 0.48
CA MET A 411 -22.92 -18.30 0.61
C MET A 411 -23.39 -19.39 -0.38
N THR A 412 -22.46 -20.06 -1.07
CA THR A 412 -22.79 -21.20 -1.95
C THR A 412 -23.35 -22.40 -1.15
N GLU A 413 -23.86 -23.41 -1.82
CA GLU A 413 -24.30 -24.66 -1.18
C GLU A 413 -23.17 -25.31 -0.36
N ASN A 414 -21.91 -25.22 -0.86
CA ASN A 414 -20.74 -25.67 -0.10
C ASN A 414 -20.52 -24.86 1.18
N GLY A 415 -20.61 -23.53 1.11
CA GLY A 415 -20.49 -22.64 2.29
C GLY A 415 -21.62 -22.82 3.30
N GLN A 416 -22.84 -23.10 2.86
CA GLN A 416 -23.98 -23.37 3.73
C GLN A 416 -23.90 -24.76 4.39
N ALA A 417 -23.22 -25.74 3.79
CA ALA A 417 -22.93 -27.06 4.34
C ALA A 417 -24.14 -27.88 4.85
N MET A 418 -25.36 -27.62 4.35
CA MET A 418 -26.60 -28.27 4.86
C MET A 418 -26.60 -29.78 4.64
N GLU A 419 -25.93 -30.29 3.60
CA GLU A 419 -25.78 -31.75 3.40
C GLU A 419 -24.93 -32.37 4.50
N ALA A 420 -23.81 -31.77 4.86
CA ALA A 420 -22.95 -32.25 5.95
C ALA A 420 -23.68 -32.21 7.30
N ILE A 421 -24.50 -31.16 7.55
CA ILE A 421 -25.31 -31.03 8.76
C ILE A 421 -26.33 -32.18 8.81
N ARG A 422 -26.99 -32.51 7.70
CA ARG A 422 -27.95 -33.64 7.65
C ARG A 422 -27.26 -35.01 7.80
N GLU A 423 -26.04 -35.17 7.18
CA GLU A 423 -25.27 -36.42 7.28
C GLU A 423 -24.88 -36.73 8.72
N ILE A 424 -24.42 -35.73 9.46
CA ILE A 424 -23.98 -35.90 10.86
C ILE A 424 -25.17 -35.96 11.79
N GLY A 425 -26.18 -35.10 11.60
CA GLY A 425 -27.38 -35.04 12.42
C GLY A 425 -27.13 -34.58 13.86
N SER A 426 -28.03 -34.95 14.75
CA SER A 426 -27.87 -34.67 16.17
C SER A 426 -26.98 -35.71 16.85
N PHE A 427 -26.29 -35.30 17.93
CA PHE A 427 -25.51 -36.21 18.77
C PHE A 427 -26.38 -37.37 19.29
N SER A 428 -25.86 -38.58 19.22
CA SER A 428 -26.46 -39.80 19.73
C SER A 428 -25.41 -40.65 20.42
N ASP A 429 -25.74 -41.21 21.59
CA ASP A 429 -24.82 -42.05 22.37
C ASP A 429 -24.49 -43.38 21.66
N ASP A 430 -25.32 -43.82 20.75
CA ASP A 430 -25.17 -45.12 20.06
C ASP A 430 -24.09 -45.08 18.97
N VAL A 431 -23.94 -43.93 18.25
CA VAL A 431 -22.94 -43.74 17.22
C VAL A 431 -22.51 -42.27 17.19
N PRO A 432 -21.46 -41.90 17.91
CA PRO A 432 -20.98 -40.52 17.90
C PRO A 432 -20.42 -40.20 16.51
N LYS A 433 -21.14 -39.35 15.76
CA LYS A 433 -20.71 -38.82 14.50
C LYS A 433 -20.00 -37.47 14.72
N HIS A 434 -18.96 -37.21 13.94
CA HIS A 434 -18.22 -35.96 13.96
C HIS A 434 -17.85 -35.52 12.56
N TYR A 435 -17.68 -34.21 12.35
CA TYR A 435 -17.43 -33.65 11.03
C TYR A 435 -16.06 -34.00 10.44
N LEU A 436 -15.06 -34.38 11.23
CA LEU A 436 -13.69 -34.67 10.74
C LEU A 436 -13.65 -35.74 9.64
N GLY A 437 -14.58 -36.71 9.65
CA GLY A 437 -14.65 -37.79 8.68
C GLY A 437 -15.63 -37.57 7.52
N CYS A 438 -16.44 -36.49 7.54
CA CYS A 438 -17.44 -36.28 6.49
C CYS A 438 -16.82 -35.77 5.17
N GLU A 439 -17.52 -36.01 4.08
CA GLU A 439 -17.02 -35.64 2.74
C GLU A 439 -16.86 -34.13 2.57
N HIS A 440 -17.69 -33.33 3.21
CA HIS A 440 -17.59 -31.88 3.21
C HIS A 440 -16.24 -31.41 3.82
N THR A 441 -15.88 -31.93 4.99
CA THR A 441 -14.58 -31.60 5.62
C THR A 441 -13.41 -32.06 4.76
N LYS A 442 -13.47 -33.26 4.18
CA LYS A 442 -12.41 -33.77 3.29
C LYS A 442 -12.18 -32.90 2.05
N ARG A 443 -13.25 -32.33 1.49
CA ARG A 443 -13.14 -31.40 0.35
C ARG A 443 -12.54 -30.06 0.72
N ASN A 444 -12.86 -29.57 1.93
CA ASN A 444 -12.60 -28.20 2.32
C ASN A 444 -11.41 -28.01 3.26
N PHE A 445 -10.90 -29.05 3.93
CA PHE A 445 -9.94 -28.92 5.04
C PHE A 445 -8.66 -28.14 4.70
N LYS A 446 -8.25 -28.05 3.42
CA LYS A 446 -7.08 -27.30 2.96
C LYS A 446 -7.37 -25.83 2.67
N THR A 447 -8.64 -25.46 2.50
CA THR A 447 -9.04 -24.13 2.00
C THR A 447 -10.10 -23.43 2.84
N ALA A 448 -10.72 -24.15 3.79
CA ALA A 448 -11.82 -23.62 4.60
C ALA A 448 -11.39 -22.53 5.58
N PHE A 449 -10.17 -22.62 6.09
CA PHE A 449 -9.63 -21.72 7.10
C PHE A 449 -8.32 -21.12 6.63
N TYR A 450 -8.09 -19.88 7.03
CA TYR A 450 -6.78 -19.25 6.82
C TYR A 450 -5.73 -20.00 7.62
N MET A 451 -4.63 -20.34 6.97
CA MET A 451 -3.47 -20.97 7.59
C MET A 451 -2.32 -19.98 7.54
N SER A 452 -1.92 -19.47 8.70
CA SER A 452 -0.78 -18.58 8.84
C SER A 452 0.53 -19.36 8.71
N ASP A 453 1.51 -18.77 8.04
CA ASP A 453 2.89 -19.28 8.00
C ASP A 453 3.73 -18.80 9.19
N VAL A 454 3.23 -17.81 9.95
CA VAL A 454 3.95 -17.11 11.02
C VAL A 454 3.43 -17.45 12.41
N LEU A 455 2.11 -17.67 12.55
CA LEU A 455 1.50 -17.99 13.84
C LEU A 455 1.67 -19.49 14.16
N ASP A 456 1.98 -19.79 15.42
CA ASP A 456 2.10 -21.17 15.92
C ASP A 456 0.84 -21.56 16.68
N ASP A 457 0.10 -22.52 16.13
CA ASP A 457 -1.12 -23.10 16.73
C ASP A 457 -0.91 -24.53 17.22
N ASN A 458 0.36 -24.99 17.36
CA ASN A 458 0.70 -26.31 17.86
C ASN A 458 0.44 -26.43 19.37
N SER A 459 0.50 -27.66 19.90
CA SER A 459 0.52 -27.84 21.35
C SER A 459 1.80 -27.26 21.96
N PHE A 460 1.74 -26.89 23.24
CA PHE A 460 2.91 -26.37 23.96
C PHE A 460 4.11 -27.32 23.86
N GLU A 461 3.88 -28.62 23.98
CA GLU A 461 4.94 -29.65 23.91
C GLU A 461 5.57 -29.70 22.51
N GLN A 462 4.78 -29.56 21.45
CA GLN A 462 5.30 -29.50 20.09
C GLN A 462 6.09 -28.21 19.85
N TRP A 463 5.55 -27.07 20.29
CA TRP A 463 6.24 -25.78 20.21
C TRP A 463 7.63 -25.82 20.91
N VAL A 464 7.71 -26.46 22.11
CA VAL A 464 9.00 -26.65 22.80
C VAL A 464 9.95 -27.53 22.00
N GLN A 465 9.45 -28.64 21.40
CA GLN A 465 10.25 -29.50 20.54
C GLN A 465 10.76 -28.81 19.27
N ASP A 466 9.97 -27.88 18.73
CA ASP A 466 10.31 -27.08 17.54
C ASP A 466 11.22 -25.88 17.85
N GLY A 467 11.69 -25.75 19.13
CA GLY A 467 12.70 -24.78 19.56
C GLY A 467 12.14 -23.52 20.20
N SER A 468 10.88 -23.50 20.65
CA SER A 468 10.22 -22.40 21.37
C SER A 468 10.36 -21.05 20.66
N ARG A 469 10.16 -21.06 19.35
CA ARG A 469 10.33 -19.87 18.50
C ARG A 469 9.13 -18.92 18.64
N ASP A 470 9.42 -17.64 18.75
CA ASP A 470 8.41 -16.59 18.60
C ASP A 470 8.17 -16.24 17.13
N THR A 471 7.17 -15.36 16.88
CA THR A 471 6.78 -14.95 15.52
C THR A 471 7.89 -14.25 14.76
N ALA A 472 8.75 -13.47 15.43
CA ALA A 472 9.86 -12.79 14.79
C ALA A 472 10.94 -13.79 14.34
N MET A 473 11.26 -14.79 15.16
CA MET A 473 12.19 -15.88 14.81
C MET A 473 11.66 -16.71 13.63
N ILE A 474 10.36 -16.99 13.59
CA ILE A 474 9.73 -17.71 12.48
C ILE A 474 9.83 -16.86 11.21
N ALA A 475 9.46 -15.59 11.27
CA ALA A 475 9.51 -14.64 10.14
C ALA A 475 10.95 -14.46 9.61
N ASN A 476 11.97 -14.43 10.49
CA ASN A 476 13.39 -14.38 10.09
C ASN A 476 13.76 -15.59 9.22
N GLY A 477 13.37 -16.81 9.62
CA GLY A 477 13.57 -18.00 8.81
C GLY A 477 12.85 -17.96 7.47
N ILE A 478 11.64 -17.40 7.44
CA ILE A 478 10.82 -17.30 6.22
C ILE A 478 11.45 -16.34 5.21
N TYR A 479 11.80 -15.10 5.60
CA TYR A 479 12.36 -14.16 4.63
C TYR A 479 13.69 -14.63 4.04
N LYS A 480 14.55 -15.26 4.85
CA LYS A 480 15.81 -15.84 4.37
C LYS A 480 15.59 -16.94 3.35
N ARG A 481 14.63 -17.84 3.63
CA ARG A 481 14.23 -18.88 2.66
C ARG A 481 13.68 -18.24 1.37
N MET A 482 12.75 -17.30 1.45
CA MET A 482 12.20 -16.62 0.28
C MET A 482 13.31 -15.98 -0.57
N LEU A 483 14.24 -15.27 0.03
CA LEU A 483 15.37 -14.68 -0.71
C LEU A 483 16.26 -15.73 -1.37
N SER A 484 16.45 -16.90 -0.73
CA SER A 484 17.24 -18.00 -1.30
C SER A 484 16.52 -18.72 -2.46
N GLU A 485 15.20 -18.72 -2.46
CA GLU A 485 14.34 -19.35 -3.46
C GLU A 485 13.91 -18.37 -4.57
N TYR A 486 14.34 -17.10 -4.48
CA TYR A 486 13.94 -16.07 -5.43
C TYR A 486 14.47 -16.35 -6.84
N GLU A 487 13.56 -16.31 -7.82
CA GLU A 487 13.85 -16.40 -9.24
C GLU A 487 13.56 -15.07 -9.93
N LEU A 488 14.51 -14.62 -10.76
CA LEU A 488 14.40 -13.35 -11.49
C LEU A 488 13.27 -13.44 -12.54
N PRO A 489 12.26 -12.54 -12.49
CA PRO A 489 11.23 -12.50 -13.53
C PRO A 489 11.83 -12.14 -14.90
N PRO A 490 11.26 -12.65 -16.01
CA PRO A 490 11.75 -12.38 -17.35
C PRO A 490 11.76 -10.86 -17.65
N LEU A 491 12.84 -10.38 -18.24
CA LEU A 491 12.97 -9.04 -18.82
C LEU A 491 13.68 -9.17 -20.15
N ASP A 492 13.15 -8.52 -21.19
CA ASP A 492 13.75 -8.53 -22.51
C ASP A 492 15.18 -7.97 -22.43
N PRO A 493 16.21 -8.70 -22.92
CA PRO A 493 17.60 -8.27 -22.84
C PRO A 493 17.88 -6.93 -23.55
N GLU A 494 17.16 -6.60 -24.63
CA GLU A 494 17.34 -5.31 -25.32
C GLU A 494 16.73 -4.16 -24.52
N ILE A 495 15.61 -4.38 -23.84
CA ILE A 495 15.03 -3.41 -22.89
C ILE A 495 15.99 -3.20 -21.71
N ASP A 496 16.51 -4.27 -21.13
CA ASP A 496 17.47 -4.21 -20.02
C ASP A 496 18.72 -3.38 -20.41
N LYS A 497 19.29 -3.66 -21.57
CA LYS A 497 20.42 -2.94 -22.12
C LYS A 497 20.11 -1.46 -22.38
N ALA A 498 18.93 -1.15 -22.92
CA ALA A 498 18.50 0.23 -23.17
C ALA A 498 18.33 1.02 -21.85
N LEU A 499 17.75 0.41 -20.81
CA LEU A 499 17.64 1.00 -19.48
C LEU A 499 19.01 1.32 -18.88
N LEU A 500 19.94 0.37 -18.91
CA LEU A 500 21.30 0.56 -18.39
C LEU A 500 22.06 1.65 -19.16
N ALA A 501 21.88 1.73 -20.48
CA ALA A 501 22.48 2.78 -21.31
C ALA A 501 21.90 4.17 -20.98
N TYR A 502 20.58 4.27 -20.83
CA TYR A 502 19.90 5.50 -20.40
C TYR A 502 20.40 5.96 -19.03
N MET A 503 20.38 5.07 -18.03
CA MET A 503 20.85 5.35 -16.68
C MET A 503 22.30 5.85 -16.67
N LYS A 504 23.19 5.18 -17.43
CA LYS A 504 24.59 5.58 -17.52
C LYS A 504 24.71 7.00 -18.11
N THR A 505 24.07 7.27 -19.22
CA THR A 505 24.11 8.58 -19.89
C THR A 505 23.61 9.68 -18.95
N ARG A 506 22.52 9.44 -18.26
CA ARG A 506 21.93 10.40 -17.31
C ARG A 506 22.84 10.61 -16.09
N LYS A 507 23.32 9.53 -15.46
CA LYS A 507 24.24 9.63 -14.30
C LYS A 507 25.56 10.33 -14.63
N ASP A 508 26.07 10.15 -15.84
CA ASP A 508 27.30 10.79 -16.30
C ASP A 508 27.12 12.29 -16.64
N SER A 509 25.87 12.78 -16.76
CA SER A 509 25.58 14.18 -17.14
C SER A 509 25.65 15.18 -15.97
N PHE A 510 25.83 14.74 -14.75
CA PHE A 510 25.97 15.59 -13.55
C PHE A 510 26.81 14.91 -12.47
N GLU A 511 27.44 15.72 -11.61
CA GLU A 511 28.28 15.23 -10.51
C GLU A 511 27.46 14.58 -9.39
N ASP A 512 28.10 13.79 -8.55
CA ASP A 512 27.49 13.19 -7.36
C ASP A 512 27.18 14.27 -6.33
N SER A 513 25.98 14.19 -5.73
CA SER A 513 25.59 15.07 -4.63
C SER A 513 24.75 14.30 -3.62
N ASN A 514 24.94 14.64 -2.35
CA ASN A 514 24.16 14.13 -1.21
C ASN A 514 23.21 15.21 -0.65
N ILE A 515 22.94 16.22 -1.46
CA ILE A 515 22.00 17.32 -1.16
C ILE A 515 20.84 17.26 -2.14
#